data_4791d269e21802df697eb3b52097c5f7
#
_entry.id   4791d269e21802df697eb3b52097c5f7
#
_cell.length_a   1.000
_cell.length_b   1.000
_cell.length_c   1.000
_cell.angle_alpha   90.00
_cell.angle_beta   90.00
_cell.angle_gamma   90.00
#
_symmetry.space_group_name_H-M   'P 1'
#
loop_
_entity.id
_entity.type
_entity.pdbx_description
1 polymer ?
#
loop_
_entity_poly.entity_id
_entity_poly.type
_entity_poly.pdbx_seq_one_letter_code
_entity_poly.pdbx_strand_id
1 'polypeptide(L)'
;TIIDYTGIIKADIGIRDGKILSIGKGGNPDIMDDVDFVVGASTEAISGEGLIVTAGGIDLHVHYISPGLSHAALDNGITTLFGGGTGPADGSNSATTTPGKYHIHRMLEAVDSEPLNFGILAKGAGATPDTIAEQLEAGAAGIKTHEDWGATFAGIDNSLKAADKYDVQFAVHTDSLNEGGFVSNTINAFGGRTVHTFHSEGAGGGHAPDIMVVAGHKNVLPSSTNPTNPYTRNVIDELFDMTMVCHNLDPKVPEDVAFAESRVRKQTVAAEDVLHDLGAISVMTSDAMAMGRVGEVAMRCWQLADKMKAQRGPLEGDTKYNDNNRIKRYVAKYTINPAIMNGMSSYIGSVEVGKYADLVLWEPAKFGAKPKMVLKAGMITYGVMGDASSSLPTPQPRFMRDLYGARGKAVGSTNITFVSKYAYDHGIKEELHLDKIVLPVMNTRNLTKHDMKLNDYTPSTIKIDPQNFNVTIDGQLITCETVDTIALAQRYYLF
;
A
#
# COMPACT_ATOMS: atom_id res chain seq x y z
N THR A 1 -6.61 19.81 11.00
CA THR A 1 -7.19 19.60 9.65
C THR A 1 -7.19 18.12 9.32
N ILE A 2 -8.34 17.58 8.98
CA ILE A 2 -8.49 16.18 8.49
C ILE A 2 -8.38 16.19 6.97
N ILE A 3 -7.51 15.36 6.43
CA ILE A 3 -7.39 15.09 4.98
C ILE A 3 -7.81 13.65 4.73
N ASP A 4 -8.86 13.47 3.96
CA ASP A 4 -9.38 12.17 3.55
C ASP A 4 -9.91 12.23 2.11
N TYR A 5 -10.13 11.08 1.48
CA TYR A 5 -10.72 11.05 0.13
C TYR A 5 -12.11 11.68 0.09
N THR A 6 -12.84 11.67 1.21
CA THR A 6 -14.16 12.27 1.35
C THR A 6 -14.14 13.78 1.40
N GLY A 7 -13.06 14.38 1.87
CA GLY A 7 -12.94 15.84 2.02
C GLY A 7 -11.71 16.29 2.79
N ILE A 8 -11.57 17.62 2.84
CA ILE A 8 -10.57 18.31 3.66
C ILE A 8 -11.35 19.24 4.58
N ILE A 9 -11.35 18.93 5.87
CA ILE A 9 -12.18 19.64 6.86
C ILE A 9 -11.41 19.99 8.13
N LYS A 10 -11.90 20.98 8.87
CA LYS A 10 -11.47 21.25 10.24
C LYS A 10 -12.54 20.74 11.19
N ALA A 11 -12.19 19.73 11.97
CA ALA A 11 -13.07 19.13 12.97
C ALA A 11 -12.25 18.39 14.02
N ASP A 12 -12.88 18.09 15.15
CA ASP A 12 -12.37 17.13 16.12
C ASP A 12 -12.82 15.71 15.75
N ILE A 13 -12.09 14.71 16.21
CA ILE A 13 -12.41 13.30 16.03
C ILE A 13 -12.66 12.69 17.41
N GLY A 14 -13.90 12.31 17.69
CA GLY A 14 -14.27 11.54 18.86
C GLY A 14 -14.00 10.05 18.64
N ILE A 15 -13.29 9.41 19.58
CA ILE A 15 -12.94 7.99 19.50
C ILE A 15 -13.49 7.30 20.74
N ARG A 16 -14.11 6.12 20.54
CA ARG A 16 -14.57 5.24 21.62
C ARG A 16 -14.34 3.78 21.24
N ASP A 17 -13.80 3.00 22.17
CA ASP A 17 -13.55 1.56 22.00
C ASP A 17 -12.73 1.25 20.74
N GLY A 18 -11.74 2.08 20.46
CA GLY A 18 -10.85 1.95 19.31
C GLY A 18 -11.42 2.44 17.98
N LYS A 19 -12.67 2.89 17.91
CA LYS A 19 -13.34 3.32 16.69
C LYS A 19 -13.69 4.80 16.69
N ILE A 20 -13.74 5.39 15.51
CA ILE A 20 -14.22 6.74 15.30
C ILE A 20 -15.73 6.76 15.61
N LEU A 21 -16.09 7.52 16.66
CA LEU A 21 -17.47 7.68 17.11
C LEU A 21 -18.16 8.85 16.41
N SER A 22 -17.44 9.96 16.24
CA SER A 22 -17.98 11.20 15.70
C SER A 22 -16.86 12.05 15.09
N ILE A 23 -17.22 12.87 14.12
CA ILE A 23 -16.36 13.89 13.53
C ILE A 23 -17.15 15.18 13.54
N GLY A 24 -16.66 16.18 14.29
CA GLY A 24 -17.37 17.43 14.52
C GLY A 24 -16.73 18.26 15.61
N LYS A 25 -17.52 19.02 16.36
CA LYS A 25 -17.06 19.84 17.48
C LYS A 25 -17.13 19.04 18.78
N GLY A 26 -15.98 18.68 19.33
CA GLY A 26 -15.86 18.11 20.66
C GLY A 26 -15.86 19.20 21.74
N GLY A 27 -16.55 18.99 22.87
CA GLY A 27 -16.53 19.98 23.94
C GLY A 27 -17.41 19.63 25.14
N ASN A 28 -17.45 20.56 26.06
CA ASN A 28 -18.34 20.50 27.21
C ASN A 28 -19.60 21.34 26.92
N PRO A 29 -20.79 20.76 26.80
CA PRO A 29 -22.03 21.50 26.51
C PRO A 29 -22.46 22.46 27.62
N ASP A 30 -21.92 22.33 28.85
CA ASP A 30 -22.19 23.26 29.93
C ASP A 30 -21.59 24.66 29.71
N ILE A 31 -20.55 24.75 28.84
CA ILE A 31 -19.80 25.99 28.60
C ILE A 31 -19.61 26.30 27.11
N MET A 32 -20.05 25.39 26.19
CA MET A 32 -19.89 25.52 24.74
C MET A 32 -21.18 25.18 24.03
N ASP A 33 -21.59 26.01 23.10
CA ASP A 33 -22.74 25.75 22.22
C ASP A 33 -22.36 24.84 21.08
N ASP A 34 -23.35 24.15 20.48
CA ASP A 34 -23.23 23.33 19.27
C ASP A 34 -22.17 22.25 19.36
N VAL A 35 -22.14 21.49 20.46
CA VAL A 35 -21.22 20.38 20.69
C VAL A 35 -21.80 19.10 20.07
N ASP A 36 -21.03 18.50 19.13
CA ASP A 36 -21.43 17.25 18.46
C ASP A 36 -21.15 16.00 19.33
N PHE A 37 -20.12 16.07 20.19
CA PHE A 37 -19.81 15.02 21.17
C PHE A 37 -19.11 15.57 22.39
N VAL A 38 -19.37 14.93 23.54
CA VAL A 38 -18.93 15.41 24.84
C VAL A 38 -17.50 15.02 25.14
N VAL A 39 -16.70 16.02 25.58
CA VAL A 39 -15.39 15.82 26.20
C VAL A 39 -15.58 15.93 27.71
N GLY A 40 -15.42 14.80 28.41
CA GLY A 40 -15.66 14.71 29.87
C GLY A 40 -14.42 14.24 30.63
N ALA A 41 -14.61 13.97 31.93
CA ALA A 41 -13.52 13.58 32.85
C ALA A 41 -12.78 12.28 32.43
N SER A 42 -13.42 11.41 31.68
CA SER A 42 -12.83 10.15 31.17
C SER A 42 -12.29 10.26 29.75
N THR A 43 -12.27 11.45 29.16
CA THR A 43 -11.79 11.69 27.81
C THR A 43 -10.33 12.10 27.84
N GLU A 44 -9.46 11.29 27.22
CA GLU A 44 -8.09 11.69 26.90
C GLU A 44 -8.10 12.64 25.70
N ALA A 45 -7.38 13.75 25.78
CA ALA A 45 -7.35 14.74 24.72
C ALA A 45 -5.96 14.81 24.06
N ILE A 46 -5.92 14.61 22.74
CA ILE A 46 -4.73 14.78 21.94
C ILE A 46 -4.87 16.06 21.12
N SER A 47 -3.97 17.04 21.34
CA SER A 47 -4.01 18.29 20.59
C SER A 47 -3.70 18.06 19.11
N GLY A 48 -4.68 18.37 18.25
CA GLY A 48 -4.56 18.43 16.80
C GLY A 48 -4.30 19.84 16.26
N GLU A 49 -4.09 20.84 17.14
CA GLU A 49 -3.87 22.22 16.73
C GLU A 49 -2.63 22.34 15.85
N GLY A 50 -2.78 23.01 14.69
CA GLY A 50 -1.72 23.17 13.71
C GLY A 50 -1.29 21.89 13.00
N LEU A 51 -1.95 20.75 13.25
CA LEU A 51 -1.64 19.47 12.65
C LEU A 51 -2.58 19.10 11.49
N ILE A 52 -2.09 18.20 10.64
CA ILE A 52 -2.87 17.48 9.66
C ILE A 52 -3.08 16.06 10.18
N VAL A 53 -4.29 15.52 9.99
CA VAL A 53 -4.66 14.14 10.32
C VAL A 53 -5.09 13.41 9.06
N THR A 54 -4.55 12.22 8.86
CA THR A 54 -4.97 11.29 7.80
C THR A 54 -5.30 9.94 8.41
N ALA A 55 -6.00 9.10 7.66
CA ALA A 55 -6.04 7.67 7.97
C ALA A 55 -4.63 7.09 7.88
N GLY A 56 -4.38 6.01 8.62
CA GLY A 56 -3.15 5.23 8.50
C GLY A 56 -3.00 4.62 7.11
N GLY A 57 -1.77 4.67 6.59
CA GLY A 57 -1.45 4.12 5.28
C GLY A 57 -1.49 2.59 5.27
N ILE A 58 -1.70 2.03 4.09
CA ILE A 58 -1.78 0.59 3.82
C ILE A 58 -0.84 0.26 2.67
N ASP A 59 0.08 -0.68 2.89
CA ASP A 59 0.97 -1.19 1.87
C ASP A 59 0.60 -2.64 1.54
N LEU A 60 0.29 -2.91 0.28
CA LEU A 60 -0.18 -4.22 -0.20
C LEU A 60 0.91 -5.08 -0.83
N HIS A 61 2.16 -4.61 -0.81
CA HIS A 61 3.25 -5.32 -1.47
C HIS A 61 4.52 -5.29 -0.60
N VAL A 62 4.62 -6.27 0.31
CA VAL A 62 5.71 -6.32 1.30
C VAL A 62 6.27 -7.74 1.40
N HIS A 63 7.59 -7.87 1.26
CA HIS A 63 8.30 -9.12 1.51
C HIS A 63 8.62 -9.24 3.00
N TYR A 64 8.02 -10.22 3.69
CA TYR A 64 8.20 -10.42 5.13
C TYR A 64 9.52 -11.13 5.43
N ILE A 65 10.62 -10.35 5.29
CA ILE A 65 11.99 -10.83 5.51
C ILE A 65 12.47 -10.51 6.92
N SER A 66 12.11 -9.33 7.45
CA SER A 66 12.54 -8.88 8.77
C SER A 66 11.41 -8.18 9.53
N PRO A 67 11.22 -8.46 10.84
CA PRO A 67 10.25 -7.73 11.67
C PRO A 67 10.57 -6.24 11.81
N GLY A 68 11.80 -5.80 11.54
CA GLY A 68 12.16 -4.37 11.48
C GLY A 68 11.34 -3.54 10.48
N LEU A 69 10.66 -4.19 9.54
CA LEU A 69 9.68 -3.56 8.65
C LEU A 69 8.58 -2.79 9.39
N SER A 70 8.15 -3.27 10.57
CA SER A 70 7.09 -2.63 11.35
C SER A 70 7.47 -1.20 11.75
N HIS A 71 8.69 -0.99 12.23
CA HIS A 71 9.18 0.34 12.58
C HIS A 71 9.34 1.24 11.36
N ALA A 72 9.92 0.70 10.28
CA ALA A 72 10.08 1.45 9.03
C ALA A 72 8.74 1.87 8.41
N ALA A 73 7.70 1.05 8.54
CA ALA A 73 6.33 1.37 8.12
C ALA A 73 5.74 2.50 8.95
N LEU A 74 5.78 2.38 10.28
CA LEU A 74 5.26 3.41 11.21
C LEU A 74 5.98 4.75 11.04
N ASP A 75 7.26 4.73 10.70
CA ASP A 75 8.07 5.92 10.40
C ASP A 75 7.55 6.75 9.21
N ASN A 76 6.74 6.14 8.33
CA ASN A 76 6.08 6.85 7.24
C ASN A 76 4.54 6.85 7.37
N GLY A 77 4.01 6.50 8.53
CA GLY A 77 2.57 6.49 8.78
C GLY A 77 1.81 5.35 8.11
N ILE A 78 2.52 4.29 7.70
CA ILE A 78 1.90 3.04 7.26
C ILE A 78 1.54 2.24 8.50
N THR A 79 0.27 1.85 8.60
CA THR A 79 -0.30 1.17 9.78
C THR A 79 -0.80 -0.24 9.47
N THR A 80 -0.77 -0.63 8.21
CA THR A 80 -1.23 -1.94 7.73
C THR A 80 -0.32 -2.46 6.63
N LEU A 81 0.13 -3.70 6.76
CA LEU A 81 0.95 -4.40 5.78
C LEU A 81 0.22 -5.65 5.25
N PHE A 82 0.22 -5.81 3.95
CA PHE A 82 -0.15 -7.04 3.26
C PHE A 82 1.03 -7.56 2.45
N GLY A 83 1.36 -8.81 2.63
CA GLY A 83 2.52 -9.39 1.97
C GLY A 83 2.71 -10.86 2.31
N GLY A 84 3.89 -11.36 2.05
CA GLY A 84 4.24 -12.73 2.38
C GLY A 84 5.73 -12.91 2.52
N GLY A 85 6.09 -14.04 3.12
CA GLY A 85 7.46 -14.42 3.40
C GLY A 85 7.58 -15.11 4.75
N THR A 86 8.77 -15.63 5.03
CA THR A 86 9.10 -16.37 6.25
C THR A 86 10.51 -16.04 6.75
N GLY A 87 11.00 -14.85 6.44
CA GLY A 87 12.40 -14.49 6.62
C GLY A 87 13.17 -14.49 5.28
N PRO A 88 14.50 -14.42 5.28
CA PRO A 88 15.33 -14.32 4.07
C PRO A 88 15.47 -15.67 3.33
N ALA A 89 14.34 -16.32 3.04
CA ALA A 89 14.25 -17.50 2.21
C ALA A 89 14.05 -17.09 0.73
N ASP A 90 14.46 -17.92 -0.22
CA ASP A 90 14.38 -17.60 -1.64
C ASP A 90 12.95 -17.25 -2.09
N GLY A 91 11.95 -18.02 -1.62
CA GLY A 91 10.55 -17.73 -1.92
C GLY A 91 10.04 -16.42 -1.31
N SER A 92 10.62 -15.96 -0.20
CA SER A 92 10.31 -14.66 0.39
C SER A 92 11.03 -13.53 -0.34
N ASN A 93 12.29 -13.73 -0.72
CA ASN A 93 13.08 -12.73 -1.43
C ASN A 93 12.48 -12.41 -2.80
N SER A 94 11.96 -13.43 -3.51
CA SER A 94 11.41 -13.26 -4.85
C SER A 94 9.92 -12.93 -4.86
N ALA A 95 9.10 -13.53 -4.00
CA ALA A 95 7.70 -13.75 -4.36
C ALA A 95 6.62 -13.21 -3.42
N THR A 96 6.90 -12.53 -2.35
CA THR A 96 5.88 -12.01 -1.39
C THR A 96 4.82 -13.05 -0.97
N THR A 97 5.19 -14.30 -0.77
CA THR A 97 4.25 -15.38 -0.44
C THR A 97 4.68 -16.13 0.81
N THR A 98 3.70 -16.56 1.60
CA THR A 98 3.90 -17.49 2.72
C THR A 98 3.25 -18.81 2.35
N PRO A 99 4.04 -19.87 2.02
CA PRO A 99 3.49 -21.10 1.48
C PRO A 99 3.07 -22.10 2.54
N GLY A 100 1.90 -22.72 2.35
CA GLY A 100 1.41 -23.85 3.11
C GLY A 100 0.94 -23.51 4.54
N LYS A 101 0.07 -24.38 5.08
CA LYS A 101 -0.58 -24.20 6.37
C LYS A 101 0.43 -23.92 7.49
N TYR A 102 1.51 -24.70 7.58
CA TYR A 102 2.48 -24.57 8.67
C TYR A 102 3.08 -23.15 8.74
N HIS A 103 3.60 -22.64 7.61
CA HIS A 103 4.25 -21.32 7.59
C HIS A 103 3.24 -20.20 7.81
N ILE A 104 2.03 -20.31 7.27
CA ILE A 104 0.97 -19.32 7.49
C ILE A 104 0.65 -19.22 8.98
N HIS A 105 0.46 -20.35 9.67
CA HIS A 105 0.20 -20.35 11.11
C HIS A 105 1.37 -19.73 11.89
N ARG A 106 2.61 -20.13 11.59
CA ARG A 106 3.80 -19.54 12.27
C ARG A 106 3.93 -18.05 12.02
N MET A 107 3.62 -17.56 10.82
CA MET A 107 3.65 -16.14 10.53
C MET A 107 2.50 -15.38 11.20
N LEU A 108 1.29 -15.93 11.27
CA LEU A 108 0.19 -15.33 12.02
C LEU A 108 0.55 -15.15 13.50
N GLU A 109 1.19 -16.16 14.11
CA GLU A 109 1.69 -16.07 15.48
C GLU A 109 2.86 -15.09 15.62
N ALA A 110 3.78 -15.05 14.66
CA ALA A 110 4.94 -14.16 14.71
C ALA A 110 4.56 -12.67 14.64
N VAL A 111 3.56 -12.32 13.82
CA VAL A 111 3.11 -10.93 13.70
C VAL A 111 2.11 -10.50 14.78
N ASP A 112 1.73 -11.42 15.68
CA ASP A 112 0.74 -11.13 16.71
C ASP A 112 1.20 -10.09 17.74
N SER A 113 2.51 -9.96 17.93
CA SER A 113 3.13 -8.95 18.80
C SER A 113 3.55 -7.67 18.09
N GLU A 114 3.42 -7.59 16.77
CA GLU A 114 3.84 -6.42 16.00
C GLU A 114 2.77 -5.30 16.05
N PRO A 115 3.14 -4.03 16.27
CA PRO A 115 2.19 -2.92 16.49
C PRO A 115 1.57 -2.37 15.19
N LEU A 116 1.23 -3.26 14.26
CA LEU A 116 0.62 -2.98 12.96
C LEU A 116 -0.51 -3.96 12.67
N ASN A 117 -1.36 -3.63 11.71
CA ASN A 117 -2.26 -4.60 11.11
C ASN A 117 -1.51 -5.42 10.04
N PHE A 118 -1.83 -6.69 9.94
CA PHE A 118 -1.20 -7.62 8.99
C PHE A 118 -2.23 -8.44 8.21
N GLY A 119 -1.88 -8.72 6.95
CA GLY A 119 -2.50 -9.76 6.15
C GLY A 119 -1.43 -10.59 5.45
N ILE A 120 -1.63 -11.88 5.33
CA ILE A 120 -0.68 -12.82 4.75
C ILE A 120 -1.18 -13.29 3.38
N LEU A 121 -0.30 -13.29 2.37
CA LEU A 121 -0.59 -13.77 1.04
C LEU A 121 -0.15 -15.23 0.87
N ALA A 122 -1.09 -16.08 0.49
CA ALA A 122 -0.84 -17.46 0.09
C ALA A 122 -0.02 -17.54 -1.20
N LYS A 123 0.76 -18.60 -1.34
CA LYS A 123 1.45 -18.90 -2.60
C LYS A 123 0.44 -19.43 -3.63
N GLY A 124 0.27 -18.68 -4.70
CA GLY A 124 -0.49 -19.07 -5.88
C GLY A 124 0.28 -20.03 -6.80
N ALA A 125 -0.07 -20.04 -8.08
CA ALA A 125 0.52 -20.91 -9.10
C ALA A 125 0.41 -22.42 -8.80
N GLY A 126 -0.62 -22.83 -8.06
CA GLY A 126 -0.91 -24.23 -7.79
C GLY A 126 -1.37 -24.98 -9.04
N ALA A 127 -1.01 -26.24 -9.15
CA ALA A 127 -1.47 -27.12 -10.23
C ALA A 127 -2.99 -27.34 -10.22
N THR A 128 -3.59 -27.23 -9.02
CA THR A 128 -5.05 -27.27 -8.82
C THR A 128 -5.47 -26.18 -7.82
N PRO A 129 -6.73 -25.72 -7.83
CA PRO A 129 -7.24 -24.77 -6.84
C PRO A 129 -7.16 -25.27 -5.38
N ASP A 130 -7.20 -26.57 -5.15
CA ASP A 130 -7.26 -27.17 -3.81
C ASP A 130 -6.00 -26.89 -2.98
N THR A 131 -4.83 -26.88 -3.61
CA THR A 131 -3.56 -26.57 -2.93
C THR A 131 -3.45 -25.11 -2.52
N ILE A 132 -4.21 -24.24 -3.14
CA ILE A 132 -4.33 -22.83 -2.77
C ILE A 132 -5.43 -22.67 -1.70
N ALA A 133 -6.52 -23.40 -1.83
CA ALA A 133 -7.63 -23.42 -0.88
C ALA A 133 -7.16 -23.77 0.54
N GLU A 134 -6.33 -24.80 0.70
CA GLU A 134 -5.75 -25.19 2.01
C GLU A 134 -5.05 -24.03 2.71
N GLN A 135 -4.36 -23.16 1.95
CA GLN A 135 -3.65 -22.02 2.50
C GLN A 135 -4.61 -20.89 2.94
N LEU A 136 -5.71 -20.71 2.21
CA LEU A 136 -6.76 -19.76 2.58
C LEU A 136 -7.53 -20.24 3.80
N GLU A 137 -7.80 -21.53 3.88
CA GLU A 137 -8.40 -22.18 5.06
C GLU A 137 -7.49 -22.07 6.29
N ALA A 138 -6.17 -22.04 6.09
CA ALA A 138 -5.17 -21.83 7.14
C ALA A 138 -5.01 -20.37 7.58
N GLY A 139 -5.74 -19.42 6.98
CA GLY A 139 -5.76 -18.02 7.43
C GLY A 139 -5.11 -17.01 6.51
N ALA A 140 -4.60 -17.39 5.34
CA ALA A 140 -4.13 -16.39 4.38
C ALA A 140 -5.27 -15.48 3.93
N ALA A 141 -4.98 -14.17 3.83
CA ALA A 141 -5.97 -13.12 3.53
C ALA A 141 -6.03 -12.75 2.03
N GLY A 142 -5.19 -13.36 1.22
CA GLY A 142 -5.10 -13.14 -0.22
C GLY A 142 -4.19 -14.15 -0.88
N ILE A 143 -4.07 -14.07 -2.20
CA ILE A 143 -3.24 -14.96 -3.00
C ILE A 143 -2.26 -14.12 -3.81
N LYS A 144 -1.00 -14.56 -3.89
CA LYS A 144 0.00 -14.00 -4.79
C LYS A 144 0.54 -15.07 -5.72
N THR A 145 0.52 -14.79 -7.02
CA THR A 145 1.26 -15.55 -8.03
C THR A 145 2.47 -14.76 -8.49
N HIS A 146 3.59 -15.44 -8.66
CA HIS A 146 4.85 -14.87 -9.13
C HIS A 146 5.42 -15.72 -10.28
N GLU A 147 6.13 -15.08 -11.21
CA GLU A 147 6.71 -15.76 -12.39
C GLU A 147 7.66 -16.89 -12.00
N ASP A 148 8.47 -16.73 -10.95
CA ASP A 148 9.40 -17.75 -10.45
C ASP A 148 8.72 -19.09 -10.14
N TRP A 149 7.41 -19.06 -9.83
CA TRP A 149 6.60 -20.23 -9.49
C TRP A 149 5.57 -20.57 -10.56
N GLY A 150 5.59 -19.85 -11.68
CA GLY A 150 4.71 -20.10 -12.83
C GLY A 150 3.50 -19.16 -12.87
N ALA A 151 3.69 -17.93 -13.31
CA ALA A 151 2.60 -17.01 -13.68
C ALA A 151 2.03 -17.39 -15.07
N THR A 152 1.78 -18.68 -15.27
CA THR A 152 1.20 -19.24 -16.48
C THR A 152 -0.31 -19.05 -16.52
N PHE A 153 -0.92 -19.26 -17.68
CA PHE A 153 -2.39 -19.23 -17.82
C PHE A 153 -3.07 -20.11 -16.77
N ALA A 154 -2.64 -21.36 -16.63
CA ALA A 154 -3.23 -22.31 -15.69
C ALA A 154 -3.00 -21.90 -14.22
N GLY A 155 -1.79 -21.43 -13.87
CA GLY A 155 -1.46 -20.96 -12.53
C GLY A 155 -2.31 -19.75 -12.10
N ILE A 156 -2.50 -18.80 -13.01
CA ILE A 156 -3.37 -17.64 -12.82
C ILE A 156 -4.84 -18.05 -12.67
N ASP A 157 -5.34 -18.90 -13.59
CA ASP A 157 -6.74 -19.34 -13.58
C ASP A 157 -7.09 -20.13 -12.32
N ASN A 158 -6.21 -21.05 -11.88
CA ASN A 158 -6.41 -21.80 -10.64
C ASN A 158 -6.39 -20.90 -9.40
N SER A 159 -5.49 -19.90 -9.37
CA SER A 159 -5.45 -18.91 -8.29
C SER A 159 -6.74 -18.08 -8.24
N LEU A 160 -7.23 -17.67 -9.40
CA LEU A 160 -8.48 -16.90 -9.50
C LEU A 160 -9.72 -17.73 -9.12
N LYS A 161 -9.76 -19.03 -9.45
CA LYS A 161 -10.82 -19.94 -9.00
C LYS A 161 -10.86 -20.04 -7.49
N ALA A 162 -9.71 -20.13 -6.83
CA ALA A 162 -9.61 -20.12 -5.37
C ALA A 162 -10.02 -18.75 -4.80
N ALA A 163 -9.55 -17.65 -5.39
CA ALA A 163 -9.92 -16.30 -4.98
C ALA A 163 -11.43 -16.07 -5.05
N ASP A 164 -12.07 -16.48 -6.13
CA ASP A 164 -13.52 -16.34 -6.31
C ASP A 164 -14.31 -17.16 -5.28
N LYS A 165 -13.83 -18.36 -4.94
CA LYS A 165 -14.48 -19.23 -3.96
C LYS A 165 -14.40 -18.68 -2.53
N TYR A 166 -13.26 -18.08 -2.15
CA TYR A 166 -13.00 -17.65 -0.77
C TYR A 166 -13.17 -16.14 -0.56
N ASP A 167 -13.55 -15.40 -1.59
CA ASP A 167 -13.66 -13.92 -1.57
C ASP A 167 -12.41 -13.24 -1.02
N VAL A 168 -11.26 -13.55 -1.61
CA VAL A 168 -9.98 -12.93 -1.31
C VAL A 168 -9.38 -12.27 -2.56
N GLN A 169 -8.51 -11.27 -2.39
CA GLN A 169 -7.85 -10.65 -3.52
C GLN A 169 -6.78 -11.59 -4.11
N PHE A 170 -6.66 -11.53 -5.42
CA PHE A 170 -5.59 -12.17 -6.19
C PHE A 170 -4.62 -11.12 -6.71
N ALA A 171 -3.36 -11.21 -6.31
CA ALA A 171 -2.28 -10.36 -6.77
C ALA A 171 -1.31 -11.14 -7.67
N VAL A 172 -0.75 -10.45 -8.67
CA VAL A 172 0.16 -11.10 -9.63
C VAL A 172 1.36 -10.23 -9.99
N HIS A 173 2.55 -10.84 -9.91
CA HIS A 173 3.75 -10.47 -10.64
C HIS A 173 3.73 -11.28 -11.93
N THR A 174 3.54 -10.62 -13.07
CA THR A 174 3.40 -11.31 -14.35
C THR A 174 4.74 -11.74 -14.93
N ASP A 175 4.71 -12.54 -15.98
CA ASP A 175 5.87 -13.18 -16.60
C ASP A 175 6.75 -12.16 -17.36
N SER A 176 7.82 -11.72 -16.76
CA SER A 176 8.74 -10.70 -17.32
C SER A 176 9.42 -11.13 -18.60
N LEU A 177 9.76 -12.40 -18.72
CA LEU A 177 10.48 -12.97 -19.87
C LEU A 177 9.56 -13.50 -20.97
N ASN A 178 8.24 -13.42 -20.76
CA ASN A 178 7.25 -13.97 -21.69
C ASN A 178 7.40 -15.48 -21.94
N GLU A 179 7.87 -16.25 -20.96
CA GLU A 179 8.10 -17.69 -21.07
C GLU A 179 6.78 -18.47 -21.15
N GLY A 180 5.77 -18.07 -20.42
CA GLY A 180 4.44 -18.65 -20.41
C GLY A 180 3.46 -18.01 -21.41
N GLY A 181 3.91 -17.03 -22.16
CA GLY A 181 3.10 -16.26 -23.12
C GLY A 181 3.25 -14.76 -22.97
N PHE A 182 2.66 -14.00 -23.88
CA PHE A 182 2.69 -12.54 -23.88
C PHE A 182 1.61 -11.97 -22.96
N VAL A 183 1.63 -10.66 -22.74
CA VAL A 183 0.65 -9.95 -21.89
C VAL A 183 -0.81 -10.27 -22.26
N SER A 184 -1.11 -10.46 -23.54
CA SER A 184 -2.45 -10.85 -24.00
C SER A 184 -2.90 -12.21 -23.47
N ASN A 185 -1.98 -13.18 -23.34
CA ASN A 185 -2.28 -14.49 -22.75
C ASN A 185 -2.61 -14.36 -21.25
N THR A 186 -1.85 -13.54 -20.54
CA THR A 186 -2.09 -13.25 -19.12
C THR A 186 -3.42 -12.53 -18.91
N ILE A 187 -3.74 -11.51 -19.72
CA ILE A 187 -5.04 -10.82 -19.66
C ILE A 187 -6.20 -11.78 -19.96
N ASN A 188 -6.01 -12.70 -20.93
CA ASN A 188 -7.00 -13.73 -21.22
C ASN A 188 -7.19 -14.70 -20.03
N ALA A 189 -6.12 -15.02 -19.28
CA ALA A 189 -6.22 -15.84 -18.07
C ALA A 189 -7.00 -15.15 -16.95
N PHE A 190 -6.98 -13.81 -16.88
CA PHE A 190 -7.83 -13.08 -15.94
C PHE A 190 -9.32 -13.33 -16.18
N GLY A 191 -9.71 -13.52 -17.43
CA GLY A 191 -11.09 -13.88 -17.78
C GLY A 191 -12.12 -12.85 -17.33
N GLY A 192 -11.77 -11.57 -17.27
CA GLY A 192 -12.63 -10.48 -16.77
C GLY A 192 -12.82 -10.44 -15.26
N ARG A 193 -12.16 -11.32 -14.50
CA ARG A 193 -12.19 -11.35 -13.03
C ARG A 193 -11.32 -10.25 -12.44
N THR A 194 -11.61 -9.82 -11.21
CA THR A 194 -10.81 -8.82 -10.49
C THR A 194 -9.39 -9.34 -10.22
N VAL A 195 -8.39 -8.53 -10.59
CA VAL A 195 -6.97 -8.83 -10.39
C VAL A 195 -6.24 -7.58 -9.92
N HIS A 196 -5.37 -7.73 -8.92
CA HIS A 196 -4.38 -6.74 -8.53
C HIS A 196 -3.06 -7.04 -9.26
N THR A 197 -2.61 -6.16 -10.15
CA THR A 197 -1.30 -6.28 -10.79
C THR A 197 -0.26 -5.44 -10.05
N PHE A 198 0.83 -6.09 -9.64
CA PHE A 198 1.95 -5.44 -8.98
C PHE A 198 2.83 -4.71 -9.98
N HIS A 199 3.56 -3.66 -9.53
CA HIS A 199 4.53 -2.89 -10.32
C HIS A 199 4.14 -2.81 -11.81
N SER A 200 2.93 -2.31 -12.06
CA SER A 200 2.31 -2.29 -13.41
C SER A 200 3.03 -1.36 -14.41
N GLU A 201 4.08 -0.67 -13.99
CA GLU A 201 5.01 0.04 -14.87
C GLU A 201 5.99 -0.94 -15.56
N GLY A 202 6.50 -1.95 -14.84
CA GLY A 202 7.33 -3.00 -15.38
C GLY A 202 8.76 -3.09 -14.81
N ALA A 203 9.35 -2.05 -14.23
CA ALA A 203 10.71 -2.10 -13.70
C ALA A 203 10.84 -3.10 -12.55
N GLY A 204 9.84 -3.22 -11.68
CA GLY A 204 9.78 -4.23 -10.62
C GLY A 204 9.53 -5.66 -11.12
N GLY A 205 9.19 -5.84 -12.38
CA GLY A 205 8.84 -7.09 -13.04
C GLY A 205 7.48 -7.05 -13.72
N GLY A 206 7.28 -7.95 -14.62
CA GLY A 206 6.08 -8.05 -15.44
C GLY A 206 6.39 -7.97 -16.93
N HIS A 207 5.46 -8.41 -17.77
CA HIS A 207 5.66 -8.48 -19.22
C HIS A 207 6.38 -7.26 -19.77
N ALA A 208 7.55 -7.47 -20.31
CA ALA A 208 8.34 -6.41 -20.91
C ALA A 208 8.08 -6.37 -22.43
N PRO A 209 7.82 -5.18 -23.00
CA PRO A 209 7.73 -3.84 -22.38
C PRO A 209 6.32 -3.42 -21.97
N ASP A 210 5.34 -4.24 -22.07
CA ASP A 210 3.94 -3.88 -22.28
C ASP A 210 2.98 -4.21 -21.13
N ILE A 211 3.48 -4.59 -19.93
CA ILE A 211 2.61 -4.84 -18.76
C ILE A 211 1.68 -3.64 -18.46
N MET A 212 2.10 -2.42 -18.71
CA MET A 212 1.33 -1.22 -18.45
C MET A 212 -0.04 -1.19 -19.18
N VAL A 213 -0.21 -1.97 -20.24
CA VAL A 213 -1.51 -2.06 -20.97
C VAL A 213 -2.64 -2.56 -20.07
N VAL A 214 -2.33 -3.26 -18.98
CA VAL A 214 -3.34 -3.72 -17.99
C VAL A 214 -4.13 -2.56 -17.40
N ALA A 215 -3.55 -1.35 -17.35
CA ALA A 215 -4.24 -0.14 -16.89
C ALA A 215 -5.47 0.23 -17.76
N GLY A 216 -5.56 -0.29 -19.00
CA GLY A 216 -6.72 -0.15 -19.87
C GLY A 216 -7.88 -1.14 -19.59
N HIS A 217 -7.74 -2.02 -18.61
CA HIS A 217 -8.76 -3.02 -18.29
C HIS A 217 -9.49 -2.68 -17.00
N LYS A 218 -10.83 -2.56 -17.07
CA LYS A 218 -11.66 -2.14 -15.93
C LYS A 218 -11.61 -3.07 -14.71
N ASN A 219 -11.38 -4.36 -14.93
CA ASN A 219 -11.28 -5.39 -13.89
C ASN A 219 -9.88 -5.55 -13.32
N VAL A 220 -8.89 -4.84 -13.85
CA VAL A 220 -7.53 -4.85 -13.34
C VAL A 220 -7.29 -3.62 -12.48
N LEU A 221 -6.81 -3.85 -11.27
CA LEU A 221 -6.51 -2.84 -10.27
C LEU A 221 -4.97 -2.70 -10.19
N PRO A 222 -4.36 -1.77 -10.94
CA PRO A 222 -2.92 -1.67 -11.01
C PRO A 222 -2.35 -0.93 -9.81
N SER A 223 -1.19 -1.38 -9.33
CA SER A 223 -0.36 -0.66 -8.38
C SER A 223 1.03 -0.37 -8.93
N SER A 224 1.63 0.69 -8.41
CA SER A 224 3.04 1.01 -8.58
C SER A 224 3.84 0.61 -7.37
N THR A 225 5.14 0.41 -7.56
CA THR A 225 6.12 0.36 -6.49
C THR A 225 6.85 1.70 -6.40
N ASN A 226 7.17 2.11 -5.19
CA ASN A 226 7.58 3.50 -4.96
C ASN A 226 8.93 3.94 -5.58
N PRO A 227 9.92 3.07 -5.87
CA PRO A 227 11.17 3.52 -6.49
C PRO A 227 11.04 4.11 -7.89
N THR A 228 10.02 3.73 -8.66
CA THR A 228 9.80 4.30 -10.01
C THR A 228 9.27 5.73 -9.96
N ASN A 229 8.74 6.16 -8.82
CA ASN A 229 8.02 7.42 -8.63
C ASN A 229 8.76 8.37 -7.67
N PRO A 230 8.81 9.66 -7.99
CA PRO A 230 8.55 10.26 -9.30
C PRO A 230 9.72 10.07 -10.27
N TYR A 231 9.48 10.22 -11.57
CA TYR A 231 10.53 10.20 -12.59
C TYR A 231 11.50 11.38 -12.40
N THR A 232 12.69 11.07 -11.89
CA THR A 232 13.78 12.01 -11.62
C THR A 232 14.94 11.74 -12.55
N ARG A 233 15.93 12.65 -12.54
CA ARG A 233 17.14 12.51 -13.38
C ARG A 233 17.85 11.17 -13.18
N ASN A 234 17.93 10.69 -11.96
CA ASN A 234 18.75 9.52 -11.60
C ASN A 234 17.94 8.22 -11.43
N VAL A 235 16.59 8.26 -11.55
CA VAL A 235 15.76 7.10 -11.22
C VAL A 235 16.05 5.90 -12.12
N ILE A 236 16.41 6.12 -13.39
CA ILE A 236 16.71 5.02 -14.32
C ILE A 236 17.97 4.27 -13.87
N ASP A 237 19.03 5.00 -13.50
CA ASP A 237 20.28 4.41 -13.00
C ASP A 237 20.04 3.68 -11.67
N GLU A 238 19.26 4.29 -10.75
CA GLU A 238 18.88 3.67 -9.48
C GLU A 238 18.10 2.35 -9.69
N LEU A 239 17.13 2.35 -10.60
CA LEU A 239 16.32 1.17 -10.90
C LEU A 239 17.16 0.07 -11.58
N PHE A 240 18.08 0.47 -12.45
CA PHE A 240 19.01 -0.47 -13.10
C PHE A 240 19.88 -1.17 -12.07
N ASP A 241 20.56 -0.41 -11.21
CA ASP A 241 21.38 -0.96 -10.14
C ASP A 241 20.57 -1.84 -9.18
N MET A 242 19.36 -1.41 -8.83
CA MET A 242 18.45 -2.17 -7.98
C MET A 242 18.05 -3.51 -8.63
N THR A 243 17.77 -3.52 -9.93
CA THR A 243 17.47 -4.75 -10.69
C THR A 243 18.67 -5.70 -10.71
N MET A 244 19.86 -5.17 -10.97
CA MET A 244 21.10 -5.97 -10.96
C MET A 244 21.33 -6.63 -9.59
N VAL A 245 21.18 -5.88 -8.50
CA VAL A 245 21.38 -6.40 -7.14
C VAL A 245 20.29 -7.39 -6.73
N CYS A 246 19.02 -7.05 -6.99
CA CYS A 246 17.88 -7.87 -6.57
C CYS A 246 17.89 -9.27 -7.22
N HIS A 247 18.35 -9.35 -8.46
CA HIS A 247 18.41 -10.61 -9.22
C HIS A 247 19.80 -11.30 -9.19
N ASN A 248 20.73 -10.82 -8.37
CA ASN A 248 22.11 -11.33 -8.30
C ASN A 248 22.81 -11.35 -9.67
N LEU A 249 22.57 -10.33 -10.49
CA LEU A 249 23.15 -10.20 -11.82
C LEU A 249 24.59 -9.66 -11.76
N ASP A 250 25.41 -10.06 -12.76
CA ASP A 250 26.79 -9.58 -12.89
C ASP A 250 26.89 -8.55 -14.04
N PRO A 251 27.30 -7.28 -13.75
CA PRO A 251 27.42 -6.26 -14.78
C PRO A 251 28.51 -6.56 -15.85
N LYS A 252 29.31 -7.62 -15.64
CA LYS A 252 30.29 -8.10 -16.62
C LYS A 252 29.72 -9.13 -17.59
N VAL A 253 28.50 -9.62 -17.34
CA VAL A 253 27.81 -10.58 -18.18
C VAL A 253 26.81 -9.84 -19.06
N PRO A 254 27.00 -9.79 -20.40
CA PRO A 254 26.14 -9.02 -21.30
C PRO A 254 24.66 -9.42 -21.24
N GLU A 255 24.38 -10.70 -21.01
CA GLU A 255 23.01 -11.24 -20.91
C GLU A 255 22.31 -10.72 -19.65
N ASP A 256 23.02 -10.60 -18.54
CA ASP A 256 22.50 -10.04 -17.28
C ASP A 256 22.20 -8.54 -17.44
N VAL A 257 23.09 -7.80 -18.09
CA VAL A 257 22.86 -6.39 -18.44
C VAL A 257 21.64 -6.23 -19.34
N ALA A 258 21.53 -7.07 -20.38
CA ALA A 258 20.39 -7.04 -21.31
C ALA A 258 19.06 -7.35 -20.58
N PHE A 259 19.07 -8.25 -19.61
CA PHE A 259 17.89 -8.53 -18.78
C PHE A 259 17.46 -7.27 -18.00
N ALA A 260 18.40 -6.62 -17.30
CA ALA A 260 18.10 -5.40 -16.54
C ALA A 260 17.59 -4.27 -17.46
N GLU A 261 18.24 -4.04 -18.62
CA GLU A 261 17.81 -3.06 -19.62
C GLU A 261 16.43 -3.40 -20.21
N SER A 262 16.05 -4.66 -20.27
CA SER A 262 14.75 -5.08 -20.77
C SER A 262 13.61 -4.64 -19.87
N ARG A 263 13.83 -4.42 -18.58
CA ARG A 263 12.83 -4.08 -17.57
C ARG A 263 12.76 -2.58 -17.26
N VAL A 264 13.89 -1.88 -17.29
CA VAL A 264 13.98 -0.47 -16.87
C VAL A 264 13.97 0.45 -18.08
N ARG A 265 12.92 1.24 -18.26
CA ARG A 265 12.73 2.11 -19.41
C ARG A 265 12.21 3.47 -19.01
N LYS A 266 12.89 4.53 -19.46
CA LYS A 266 12.50 5.93 -19.17
C LYS A 266 11.09 6.26 -19.65
N GLN A 267 10.63 5.64 -20.73
CA GLN A 267 9.33 5.95 -21.33
C GLN A 267 8.18 5.44 -20.47
N THR A 268 8.28 4.22 -19.94
CA THR A 268 7.26 3.66 -19.07
C THR A 268 7.27 4.31 -17.70
N VAL A 269 8.45 4.61 -17.12
CA VAL A 269 8.59 5.37 -15.87
C VAL A 269 7.99 6.77 -16.01
N ALA A 270 8.26 7.48 -17.10
CA ALA A 270 7.68 8.80 -17.36
C ALA A 270 6.15 8.75 -17.54
N ALA A 271 5.65 7.72 -18.22
CA ALA A 271 4.22 7.53 -18.42
C ALA A 271 3.49 7.16 -17.12
N GLU A 272 4.12 6.42 -16.23
CA GLU A 272 3.57 6.01 -14.95
C GLU A 272 3.17 7.22 -14.09
N ASP A 273 4.03 8.24 -14.00
CA ASP A 273 3.73 9.48 -13.28
C ASP A 273 2.42 10.12 -13.79
N VAL A 274 2.26 10.17 -15.11
CA VAL A 274 1.07 10.76 -15.75
C VAL A 274 -0.17 9.86 -15.50
N LEU A 275 -0.03 8.54 -15.58
CA LEU A 275 -1.13 7.62 -15.31
C LEU A 275 -1.61 7.71 -13.86
N HIS A 276 -0.72 7.96 -12.91
CA HIS A 276 -1.09 8.26 -11.54
C HIS A 276 -1.92 9.54 -11.42
N ASP A 277 -1.50 10.60 -12.09
CA ASP A 277 -2.18 11.89 -12.04
C ASP A 277 -3.55 11.87 -12.75
N LEU A 278 -3.67 11.06 -13.80
CA LEU A 278 -4.95 10.78 -14.46
C LEU A 278 -5.89 9.90 -13.61
N GLY A 279 -5.38 9.20 -12.61
CA GLY A 279 -6.14 8.25 -11.81
C GLY A 279 -6.29 6.87 -12.46
N ALA A 280 -5.42 6.53 -13.42
CA ALA A 280 -5.42 5.22 -14.08
C ALA A 280 -4.71 4.14 -13.25
N ILE A 281 -3.72 4.52 -12.43
CA ILE A 281 -3.08 3.65 -11.43
C ILE A 281 -3.68 3.97 -10.07
N SER A 282 -4.30 2.97 -9.45
CA SER A 282 -5.19 3.17 -8.32
C SER A 282 -4.49 3.18 -6.96
N VAL A 283 -3.33 2.51 -6.85
CA VAL A 283 -2.64 2.25 -5.58
C VAL A 283 -1.14 2.48 -5.71
N MET A 284 -0.54 3.04 -4.64
CA MET A 284 0.89 3.10 -4.42
C MET A 284 1.27 2.03 -3.38
N THR A 285 2.30 1.23 -3.68
CA THR A 285 2.85 0.19 -2.79
C THR A 285 4.36 0.35 -2.66
N SER A 286 5.02 -0.49 -1.87
CA SER A 286 6.47 -0.38 -1.71
C SER A 286 7.28 -1.38 -2.51
N ASP A 287 6.92 -2.64 -2.52
CA ASP A 287 7.82 -3.75 -2.85
C ASP A 287 8.99 -3.87 -1.85
N ALA A 288 8.67 -3.64 -0.59
CA ALA A 288 9.67 -3.56 0.47
C ALA A 288 10.46 -4.85 0.63
N MET A 289 11.77 -4.70 0.80
CA MET A 289 12.77 -5.76 0.95
C MET A 289 13.07 -6.53 -0.36
N ALA A 290 12.48 -6.11 -1.49
CA ALA A 290 12.90 -6.52 -2.83
C ALA A 290 13.29 -5.26 -3.63
N MET A 291 12.39 -4.68 -4.43
CA MET A 291 12.71 -3.50 -5.23
C MET A 291 11.99 -2.24 -4.75
N GLY A 292 11.95 -2.01 -3.42
CA GLY A 292 11.32 -0.82 -2.87
C GLY A 292 11.44 -0.65 -1.37
N ARG A 293 10.79 0.39 -0.81
CA ARG A 293 11.00 0.83 0.56
C ARG A 293 9.67 1.14 1.25
N VAL A 294 9.29 0.35 2.27
CA VAL A 294 8.04 0.56 3.03
C VAL A 294 7.96 1.95 3.67
N GLY A 295 9.10 2.48 4.14
CA GLY A 295 9.19 3.80 4.76
C GLY A 295 9.06 4.98 3.79
N GLU A 296 8.76 4.78 2.52
CA GLU A 296 8.69 5.82 1.50
C GLU A 296 7.34 5.84 0.73
N VAL A 297 6.37 5.01 1.09
CA VAL A 297 5.10 4.92 0.35
C VAL A 297 4.36 6.25 0.33
N ALA A 298 4.07 6.83 1.49
CA ALA A 298 3.40 8.12 1.56
C ALA A 298 4.26 9.25 0.96
N MET A 299 5.55 9.27 1.30
CA MET A 299 6.47 10.33 0.83
C MET A 299 6.55 10.36 -0.70
N ARG A 300 6.78 9.23 -1.36
CA ARG A 300 6.89 9.15 -2.83
C ARG A 300 5.58 9.51 -3.50
N CYS A 301 4.45 9.13 -2.91
CA CYS A 301 3.13 9.53 -3.38
C CYS A 301 2.98 11.07 -3.40
N TRP A 302 3.43 11.77 -2.36
CA TRP A 302 3.35 13.23 -2.29
C TRP A 302 4.39 13.94 -3.16
N GLN A 303 5.59 13.37 -3.29
CA GLN A 303 6.59 13.87 -4.24
C GLN A 303 6.08 13.81 -5.69
N LEU A 304 5.39 12.72 -6.03
CA LEU A 304 4.75 12.56 -7.32
C LEU A 304 3.61 13.58 -7.53
N ALA A 305 2.78 13.80 -6.52
CA ALA A 305 1.70 14.79 -6.58
C ALA A 305 2.23 16.22 -6.84
N ASP A 306 3.30 16.60 -6.15
CA ASP A 306 3.98 17.90 -6.32
C ASP A 306 4.54 18.06 -7.72
N LYS A 307 5.28 17.05 -8.21
CA LYS A 307 5.81 17.06 -9.59
C LYS A 307 4.70 17.18 -10.63
N MET A 308 3.64 16.39 -10.47
CA MET A 308 2.53 16.41 -11.42
C MET A 308 1.78 17.73 -11.42
N LYS A 309 1.62 18.38 -10.26
CA LYS A 309 1.09 19.74 -10.19
C LYS A 309 1.97 20.73 -10.98
N ALA A 310 3.28 20.67 -10.77
CA ALA A 310 4.22 21.57 -11.44
C ALA A 310 4.22 21.41 -12.98
N GLN A 311 4.16 20.17 -13.46
CA GLN A 311 4.25 19.87 -14.89
C GLN A 311 2.92 19.86 -15.64
N ARG A 312 1.81 19.52 -14.96
CA ARG A 312 0.49 19.36 -15.59
C ARG A 312 -0.53 20.42 -15.18
N GLY A 313 -0.21 21.27 -14.20
CA GLY A 313 -1.14 22.27 -13.67
C GLY A 313 -2.24 21.67 -12.77
N PRO A 314 -3.30 22.44 -12.47
CA PRO A 314 -4.39 22.01 -11.61
C PRO A 314 -5.21 20.87 -12.25
N LEU A 315 -5.73 19.97 -11.42
CA LEU A 315 -6.76 19.00 -11.85
C LEU A 315 -8.10 19.73 -12.09
N GLU A 316 -9.03 19.04 -12.76
CA GLU A 316 -10.39 19.54 -12.91
C GLU A 316 -11.00 19.87 -11.53
N GLY A 317 -11.54 21.08 -11.40
CA GLY A 317 -12.07 21.59 -10.14
C GLY A 317 -11.03 22.13 -9.14
N ASP A 318 -9.74 21.96 -9.40
CA ASP A 318 -8.66 22.62 -8.67
C ASP A 318 -8.31 23.97 -9.34
N THR A 319 -7.58 24.82 -8.61
CA THR A 319 -7.14 26.13 -9.10
C THR A 319 -5.66 26.33 -8.79
N LYS A 320 -5.07 27.44 -9.26
CA LYS A 320 -3.71 27.81 -8.85
C LYS A 320 -3.55 28.08 -7.34
N TYR A 321 -4.66 28.20 -6.60
CA TYR A 321 -4.67 28.51 -5.17
C TYR A 321 -5.07 27.33 -4.28
N ASN A 322 -5.60 26.24 -4.86
CA ASN A 322 -5.93 25.03 -4.13
C ASN A 322 -5.74 23.78 -5.01
N ASP A 323 -5.40 22.66 -4.36
CA ASP A 323 -5.18 21.35 -4.96
C ASP A 323 -6.04 20.29 -4.30
N ASN A 324 -7.21 20.65 -3.80
CA ASN A 324 -8.03 19.78 -2.96
C ASN A 324 -8.39 18.45 -3.66
N ASN A 325 -8.65 18.47 -4.97
CA ASN A 325 -8.96 17.25 -5.72
C ASN A 325 -7.71 16.39 -5.91
N ARG A 326 -6.55 16.99 -6.23
CA ARG A 326 -5.29 16.24 -6.29
C ARG A 326 -4.94 15.65 -4.93
N ILE A 327 -5.04 16.40 -3.85
CA ILE A 327 -4.77 15.92 -2.48
C ILE A 327 -5.65 14.72 -2.15
N LYS A 328 -6.95 14.79 -2.39
CA LYS A 328 -7.89 13.68 -2.17
C LYS A 328 -7.56 12.46 -3.03
N ARG A 329 -7.19 12.66 -4.30
CA ARG A 329 -6.77 11.59 -5.21
C ARG A 329 -5.54 10.85 -4.70
N TYR A 330 -4.53 11.58 -4.25
CA TYR A 330 -3.26 10.98 -3.85
C TYR A 330 -3.32 10.35 -2.45
N VAL A 331 -4.06 10.91 -1.50
CA VAL A 331 -4.26 10.25 -0.20
C VAL A 331 -5.02 8.93 -0.37
N ALA A 332 -5.96 8.85 -1.30
CA ALA A 332 -6.72 7.63 -1.56
C ALA A 332 -5.84 6.47 -2.04
N LYS A 333 -4.71 6.74 -2.71
CA LYS A 333 -3.81 5.72 -3.29
C LYS A 333 -3.13 4.82 -2.26
N TYR A 334 -2.92 5.29 -1.04
CA TYR A 334 -2.28 4.52 0.02
C TYR A 334 -3.13 4.38 1.30
N THR A 335 -4.41 4.78 1.22
CA THR A 335 -5.37 4.65 2.34
C THR A 335 -6.60 3.85 1.92
N ILE A 336 -7.63 4.49 1.36
CA ILE A 336 -8.92 3.83 1.07
C ILE A 336 -8.87 2.85 -0.11
N ASN A 337 -8.11 3.14 -1.17
CA ASN A 337 -8.07 2.27 -2.34
C ASN A 337 -7.44 0.90 -2.04
N PRO A 338 -6.27 0.80 -1.36
CA PRO A 338 -5.77 -0.50 -0.92
C PRO A 338 -6.71 -1.20 0.06
N ALA A 339 -7.44 -0.46 0.91
CA ALA A 339 -8.43 -1.06 1.80
C ALA A 339 -9.62 -1.67 1.04
N ILE A 340 -10.12 -1.00 0.01
CA ILE A 340 -11.18 -1.54 -0.86
C ILE A 340 -10.65 -2.75 -1.62
N MET A 341 -9.47 -2.62 -2.24
CA MET A 341 -8.85 -3.65 -3.07
C MET A 341 -8.73 -4.98 -2.33
N ASN A 342 -8.32 -4.95 -1.06
CA ASN A 342 -8.08 -6.15 -0.25
C ASN A 342 -9.18 -6.43 0.80
N GLY A 343 -10.37 -5.83 0.65
CA GLY A 343 -11.54 -6.20 1.45
C GLY A 343 -11.52 -5.74 2.91
N MET A 344 -10.82 -4.65 3.22
CA MET A 344 -10.67 -4.08 4.58
C MET A 344 -11.43 -2.78 4.79
N SER A 345 -12.04 -2.22 3.75
CA SER A 345 -12.57 -0.85 3.75
C SER A 345 -13.72 -0.60 4.73
N SER A 346 -14.38 -1.65 5.20
CA SER A 346 -15.37 -1.54 6.28
C SER A 346 -14.74 -1.32 7.66
N TYR A 347 -13.45 -1.55 7.80
CA TYR A 347 -12.76 -1.49 9.09
C TYR A 347 -11.76 -0.34 9.17
N ILE A 348 -11.00 -0.08 8.11
CA ILE A 348 -9.88 0.88 8.05
C ILE A 348 -9.81 1.60 6.70
N GLY A 349 -8.84 2.48 6.52
CA GLY A 349 -8.49 3.11 5.24
C GLY A 349 -9.10 4.49 5.03
N SER A 350 -9.90 4.99 5.95
CA SER A 350 -10.44 6.37 5.90
C SER A 350 -10.81 6.89 7.27
N VAL A 351 -10.98 8.21 7.37
CA VAL A 351 -11.44 8.88 8.58
C VAL A 351 -12.97 8.96 8.53
N GLU A 352 -13.63 7.86 8.86
CA GLU A 352 -15.10 7.74 8.83
C GLU A 352 -15.63 7.09 10.10
N VAL A 353 -16.82 7.51 10.53
CA VAL A 353 -17.49 6.97 11.73
C VAL A 353 -17.68 5.46 11.60
N GLY A 354 -17.38 4.74 12.68
CA GLY A 354 -17.49 3.28 12.77
C GLY A 354 -16.22 2.52 12.40
N LYS A 355 -15.25 3.15 11.74
CA LYS A 355 -13.95 2.53 11.43
C LYS A 355 -12.99 2.62 12.61
N TYR A 356 -12.00 1.71 12.65
CA TYR A 356 -10.92 1.80 13.62
C TYR A 356 -10.13 3.09 13.45
N ALA A 357 -9.80 3.72 14.56
CA ALA A 357 -9.08 4.98 14.61
C ALA A 357 -7.57 4.77 14.42
N ASP A 358 -7.19 4.19 13.29
CA ASP A 358 -5.82 4.13 12.82
C ASP A 358 -5.52 5.44 12.12
N LEU A 359 -4.87 6.36 12.83
CA LEU A 359 -4.71 7.75 12.42
C LEU A 359 -3.26 8.18 12.46
N VAL A 360 -2.89 9.07 11.57
CA VAL A 360 -1.55 9.66 11.52
C VAL A 360 -1.66 11.17 11.63
N LEU A 361 -0.92 11.73 12.59
CA LEU A 361 -0.83 13.16 12.83
C LEU A 361 0.48 13.69 12.24
N TRP A 362 0.40 14.74 11.45
CA TRP A 362 1.52 15.33 10.72
C TRP A 362 1.71 16.80 11.07
N GLU A 363 2.96 17.21 11.27
CA GLU A 363 3.32 18.63 11.16
C GLU A 363 3.26 19.02 9.67
N PRO A 364 2.63 20.15 9.29
CA PRO A 364 2.48 20.52 7.88
C PRO A 364 3.79 20.54 7.09
N ALA A 365 4.88 21.00 7.71
CA ALA A 365 6.20 21.05 7.08
C ALA A 365 6.83 19.66 6.82
N LYS A 366 6.29 18.60 7.41
CA LYS A 366 6.77 17.22 7.30
C LYS A 366 5.69 16.27 6.76
N PHE A 367 4.61 16.84 6.23
CA PHE A 367 3.46 16.08 5.75
C PHE A 367 3.87 15.05 4.69
N GLY A 368 3.50 13.79 4.93
CA GLY A 368 3.85 12.67 4.06
C GLY A 368 5.27 12.13 4.22
N ALA A 369 6.19 12.88 4.84
CA ALA A 369 7.58 12.43 5.04
C ALA A 369 7.81 11.81 6.41
N LYS A 370 7.39 12.50 7.47
CA LYS A 370 7.59 12.03 8.85
C LYS A 370 6.40 12.36 9.73
N PRO A 371 5.68 11.37 10.24
CA PRO A 371 4.61 11.58 11.21
C PRO A 371 5.13 12.28 12.48
N LYS A 372 4.29 13.09 13.11
CA LYS A 372 4.49 13.49 14.49
C LYS A 372 4.09 12.36 15.45
N MET A 373 2.99 11.68 15.12
CA MET A 373 2.38 10.64 15.95
C MET A 373 1.54 9.69 15.10
N VAL A 374 1.55 8.42 15.45
CA VAL A 374 0.70 7.37 14.87
C VAL A 374 -0.17 6.77 15.95
N LEU A 375 -1.47 6.71 15.69
CA LEU A 375 -2.46 6.06 16.55
C LEU A 375 -2.92 4.74 15.94
N LYS A 376 -3.04 3.72 16.77
CA LYS A 376 -3.68 2.45 16.43
C LYS A 376 -4.93 2.27 17.30
N ALA A 377 -6.08 2.14 16.65
CA ALA A 377 -7.37 2.11 17.35
C ALA A 377 -7.47 3.22 18.43
N GLY A 378 -7.00 4.44 18.10
CA GLY A 378 -7.01 5.59 18.99
C GLY A 378 -5.93 5.61 20.07
N MET A 379 -5.17 4.52 20.26
CA MET A 379 -4.06 4.50 21.23
C MET A 379 -2.78 5.03 20.59
N ILE A 380 -2.06 5.90 21.31
CA ILE A 380 -0.77 6.42 20.86
C ILE A 380 0.25 5.27 20.82
N THR A 381 0.68 4.92 19.62
CA THR A 381 1.50 3.74 19.37
C THR A 381 2.94 4.10 19.02
N TYR A 382 3.15 5.14 18.22
CA TYR A 382 4.47 5.52 17.73
C TYR A 382 4.54 7.04 17.56
N GLY A 383 5.69 7.64 17.86
CA GLY A 383 5.77 9.10 17.75
C GLY A 383 7.17 9.67 18.00
N VAL A 384 7.35 10.93 17.59
CA VAL A 384 8.59 11.68 17.74
C VAL A 384 8.81 12.05 19.20
N MET A 385 9.89 11.60 19.80
CA MET A 385 10.23 11.84 21.19
C MET A 385 11.73 12.03 21.39
N GLY A 386 12.10 12.89 22.35
CA GLY A 386 13.45 13.05 22.84
C GLY A 386 13.89 11.95 23.81
N ASP A 387 14.89 12.24 24.62
CA ASP A 387 15.36 11.33 25.66
C ASP A 387 14.31 11.17 26.76
N ALA A 388 13.97 9.92 27.08
CA ALA A 388 12.98 9.60 28.12
C ALA A 388 13.45 9.96 29.54
N SER A 389 14.76 10.14 29.74
CA SER A 389 15.34 10.61 31.01
C SER A 389 15.29 12.13 31.18
N SER A 390 14.88 12.87 30.18
CA SER A 390 14.81 14.33 30.22
C SER A 390 13.60 14.82 31.02
N SER A 391 13.69 16.06 31.54
CA SER A 391 12.58 16.73 32.23
C SER A 391 11.38 17.02 31.32
N LEU A 392 11.59 17.02 30.00
CA LEU A 392 10.59 17.27 28.96
C LEU A 392 10.76 16.23 27.83
N PRO A 393 9.71 15.90 27.07
CA PRO A 393 9.79 14.95 25.97
C PRO A 393 10.43 15.52 24.69
N THR A 394 10.83 16.79 24.70
CA THR A 394 11.22 17.57 23.51
C THR A 394 12.71 17.80 23.25
N PRO A 395 13.68 17.48 24.17
CA PRO A 395 15.09 17.70 23.87
C PRO A 395 15.59 16.93 22.65
N GLN A 396 16.48 17.54 21.90
CA GLN A 396 17.19 16.90 20.80
C GLN A 396 18.29 15.94 21.31
N PRO A 397 18.58 14.84 20.56
CA PRO A 397 17.91 14.42 19.32
C PRO A 397 16.56 13.75 19.58
N ARG A 398 15.60 14.06 18.72
CA ARG A 398 14.27 13.43 18.75
C ARG A 398 14.17 12.40 17.66
N PHE A 399 13.66 11.23 17.98
CA PHE A 399 13.47 10.12 17.05
C PHE A 399 12.03 9.60 17.15
N MET A 400 11.60 8.90 16.11
CA MET A 400 10.40 8.08 16.18
C MET A 400 10.66 6.91 17.14
N ARG A 401 9.75 6.70 18.09
CA ARG A 401 9.88 5.68 19.14
C ARG A 401 8.57 4.98 19.39
N ASP A 402 8.66 3.73 19.83
CA ASP A 402 7.54 3.02 20.41
C ASP A 402 7.01 3.76 21.63
N LEU A 403 5.68 3.91 21.67
CA LEU A 403 4.94 4.39 22.81
C LEU A 403 4.07 3.26 23.37
N TYR A 404 3.25 3.55 24.38
CA TYR A 404 2.57 2.48 25.12
C TYR A 404 1.62 1.61 24.25
N GLY A 405 1.05 2.17 23.18
CA GLY A 405 0.23 1.42 22.23
C GLY A 405 0.99 0.32 21.45
N ALA A 406 2.33 0.43 21.39
CA ALA A 406 3.21 -0.59 20.79
C ALA A 406 3.70 -1.64 21.80
N ARG A 407 3.17 -1.69 23.03
CA ARG A 407 3.76 -2.52 24.07
C ARG A 407 2.77 -3.50 24.69
N GLY A 408 3.29 -4.67 25.00
CA GLY A 408 2.58 -5.70 25.75
C GLY A 408 1.23 -6.06 25.11
N LYS A 409 0.24 -6.31 25.94
CA LYS A 409 -1.11 -6.70 25.49
C LYS A 409 -1.92 -5.57 24.84
N ALA A 410 -1.45 -4.31 24.91
CA ALA A 410 -2.08 -3.22 24.18
C ALA A 410 -2.06 -3.49 22.66
N VAL A 411 -0.97 -4.10 22.14
CA VAL A 411 -0.85 -4.48 20.73
C VAL A 411 -2.01 -5.36 20.28
N GLY A 412 -2.34 -6.40 21.06
CA GLY A 412 -3.45 -7.30 20.76
C GLY A 412 -4.82 -6.62 20.73
N SER A 413 -5.01 -5.58 21.55
CA SER A 413 -6.28 -4.85 21.65
C SER A 413 -6.45 -3.73 20.62
N THR A 414 -5.37 -3.30 19.95
CA THR A 414 -5.36 -2.13 19.08
C THR A 414 -4.97 -2.43 17.64
N ASN A 415 -4.58 -3.67 17.33
CA ASN A 415 -4.16 -4.06 15.99
C ASN A 415 -4.95 -5.27 15.48
N ILE A 416 -4.99 -5.40 14.16
CA ILE A 416 -5.83 -6.37 13.45
C ILE A 416 -4.94 -7.34 12.68
N THR A 417 -5.26 -8.63 12.78
CA THR A 417 -4.80 -9.65 11.85
C THR A 417 -5.94 -9.96 10.89
N PHE A 418 -5.73 -9.68 9.60
CA PHE A 418 -6.69 -9.97 8.55
C PHE A 418 -6.48 -11.41 8.05
N VAL A 419 -7.59 -12.14 7.91
CA VAL A 419 -7.61 -13.53 7.46
C VAL A 419 -8.71 -13.74 6.43
N SER A 420 -8.72 -14.89 5.75
CA SER A 420 -9.87 -15.27 4.92
C SER A 420 -11.13 -15.39 5.77
N LYS A 421 -12.29 -15.14 5.16
CA LYS A 421 -13.57 -15.35 5.87
C LYS A 421 -13.74 -16.79 6.34
N TYR A 422 -13.26 -17.77 5.58
CA TYR A 422 -13.30 -19.18 5.99
C TYR A 422 -12.56 -19.41 7.32
N ALA A 423 -11.31 -18.98 7.40
CA ALA A 423 -10.50 -19.15 8.62
C ALA A 423 -11.11 -18.41 9.83
N TYR A 424 -11.66 -17.22 9.59
CA TYR A 424 -12.37 -16.46 10.61
C TYR A 424 -13.58 -17.22 11.16
N ASP A 425 -14.44 -17.72 10.27
CA ASP A 425 -15.66 -18.46 10.63
C ASP A 425 -15.35 -19.80 11.33
N HIS A 426 -14.16 -20.36 11.12
CA HIS A 426 -13.71 -21.64 11.70
C HIS A 426 -12.81 -21.47 12.94
N GLY A 427 -12.70 -20.26 13.50
CA GLY A 427 -12.09 -20.02 14.80
C GLY A 427 -10.56 -20.02 14.80
N ILE A 428 -9.93 -19.53 13.73
CA ILE A 428 -8.45 -19.45 13.64
C ILE A 428 -7.82 -18.68 14.80
N LYS A 429 -8.51 -17.66 15.33
CA LYS A 429 -8.05 -16.92 16.50
C LYS A 429 -7.86 -17.81 17.71
N GLU A 430 -8.84 -18.63 18.01
CA GLU A 430 -8.86 -19.56 19.13
C GLU A 430 -7.88 -20.72 18.89
N GLU A 431 -7.82 -21.23 17.65
CA GLU A 431 -6.88 -22.30 17.26
C GLU A 431 -5.43 -21.91 17.51
N LEU A 432 -5.05 -20.68 17.16
CA LEU A 432 -3.68 -20.18 17.28
C LEU A 432 -3.44 -19.33 18.54
N HIS A 433 -4.46 -19.15 19.39
CA HIS A 433 -4.39 -18.31 20.61
C HIS A 433 -3.88 -16.88 20.33
N LEU A 434 -4.34 -16.27 19.23
CA LEU A 434 -3.92 -14.92 18.84
C LEU A 434 -4.49 -13.87 19.80
N ASP A 435 -3.63 -12.95 20.25
CA ASP A 435 -4.03 -11.81 21.07
C ASP A 435 -4.70 -10.71 20.24
N LYS A 436 -4.27 -10.50 18.98
CA LYS A 436 -4.83 -9.48 18.10
C LYS A 436 -6.30 -9.68 17.79
N ILE A 437 -6.94 -8.56 17.41
CA ILE A 437 -8.26 -8.59 16.80
C ILE A 437 -8.13 -9.31 15.46
N VAL A 438 -8.87 -10.39 15.27
CA VAL A 438 -8.90 -11.11 13.98
C VAL A 438 -10.16 -10.70 13.23
N LEU A 439 -10.02 -10.26 11.98
CA LEU A 439 -11.14 -9.85 11.13
C LEU A 439 -11.01 -10.46 9.73
N PRO A 440 -12.15 -10.79 9.08
CA PRO A 440 -12.13 -11.35 7.75
C PRO A 440 -11.95 -10.25 6.70
N VAL A 441 -11.22 -10.54 5.62
CA VAL A 441 -11.33 -9.78 4.37
C VAL A 441 -12.60 -10.20 3.63
N MET A 442 -13.26 -9.25 2.95
CA MET A 442 -14.54 -9.50 2.27
C MET A 442 -14.74 -8.52 1.11
N ASN A 443 -15.59 -8.91 0.15
CA ASN A 443 -16.00 -8.08 -0.98
C ASN A 443 -14.83 -7.69 -1.90
N THR A 444 -13.90 -8.60 -2.12
CA THR A 444 -12.73 -8.39 -2.98
C THR A 444 -12.99 -8.78 -4.43
N ARG A 445 -14.06 -9.56 -4.68
CA ARG A 445 -14.38 -10.04 -6.02
C ARG A 445 -15.40 -9.10 -6.69
N ASN A 446 -15.43 -9.11 -8.02
CA ASN A 446 -16.25 -8.22 -8.83
C ASN A 446 -15.93 -6.71 -8.69
N LEU A 447 -14.80 -6.37 -8.08
CA LEU A 447 -14.29 -5.00 -8.06
C LEU A 447 -13.81 -4.60 -9.46
N THR A 448 -14.00 -3.33 -9.74
CA THR A 448 -13.50 -2.67 -10.95
C THR A 448 -12.81 -1.37 -10.58
N LYS A 449 -12.19 -0.71 -11.53
CA LYS A 449 -11.63 0.63 -11.30
C LYS A 449 -12.67 1.64 -10.82
N HIS A 450 -13.95 1.49 -11.17
CA HIS A 450 -15.02 2.38 -10.68
C HIS A 450 -15.22 2.34 -9.16
N ASP A 451 -14.75 1.27 -8.50
CA ASP A 451 -14.79 1.14 -7.05
C ASP A 451 -13.64 1.92 -6.38
N MET A 452 -12.59 2.23 -7.13
CA MET A 452 -11.42 2.95 -6.64
C MET A 452 -11.72 4.45 -6.51
N LYS A 453 -11.62 4.98 -5.31
CA LYS A 453 -11.98 6.37 -5.01
C LYS A 453 -11.02 7.34 -5.68
N LEU A 454 -11.56 8.21 -6.56
CA LEU A 454 -10.84 9.27 -7.28
C LEU A 454 -9.69 8.77 -8.19
N ASN A 455 -9.57 7.44 -8.36
CA ASN A 455 -8.57 6.77 -9.17
C ASN A 455 -9.23 5.67 -10.03
N ASP A 456 -10.28 6.07 -10.70
CA ASP A 456 -11.23 5.23 -11.43
C ASP A 456 -11.11 5.37 -12.97
N TYR A 457 -10.15 6.15 -13.44
CA TYR A 457 -9.97 6.34 -14.88
C TYR A 457 -9.45 5.05 -15.54
N THR A 458 -10.14 4.63 -16.60
CA THR A 458 -9.73 3.50 -17.44
C THR A 458 -9.48 4.01 -18.85
N PRO A 459 -8.21 4.07 -19.29
CA PRO A 459 -7.90 4.40 -20.68
C PRO A 459 -8.61 3.46 -21.65
N SER A 460 -9.20 4.00 -22.73
CA SER A 460 -9.90 3.16 -23.70
C SER A 460 -8.92 2.36 -24.57
N THR A 461 -7.77 2.94 -24.88
CA THR A 461 -6.68 2.26 -25.60
C THR A 461 -5.35 2.74 -25.07
N ILE A 462 -4.60 1.83 -24.44
CA ILE A 462 -3.22 2.07 -24.03
C ILE A 462 -2.29 1.15 -24.82
N LYS A 463 -1.23 1.71 -25.40
CA LYS A 463 -0.25 0.97 -26.20
C LYS A 463 1.15 1.39 -25.83
N ILE A 464 2.06 0.43 -25.83
CA ILE A 464 3.50 0.64 -25.74
C ILE A 464 4.11 0.21 -27.08
N ASP A 465 4.85 1.10 -27.69
CA ASP A 465 5.54 0.83 -28.96
C ASP A 465 6.70 -0.14 -28.69
N PRO A 466 6.78 -1.28 -29.38
CA PRO A 466 7.79 -2.31 -29.11
C PRO A 466 9.22 -1.92 -29.56
N GLN A 467 9.39 -0.85 -30.33
CA GLN A 467 10.70 -0.41 -30.84
C GLN A 467 11.26 0.74 -30.02
N ASN A 468 10.43 1.73 -29.68
CA ASN A 468 10.88 2.94 -28.97
C ASN A 468 10.29 3.09 -27.58
N PHE A 469 9.41 2.15 -27.17
CA PHE A 469 8.77 2.05 -25.86
C PHE A 469 7.87 3.24 -25.48
N ASN A 470 7.54 4.09 -26.42
CA ASN A 470 6.62 5.19 -26.20
C ASN A 470 5.23 4.67 -25.78
N VAL A 471 4.69 5.25 -24.73
CA VAL A 471 3.35 4.93 -24.23
C VAL A 471 2.35 5.92 -24.81
N THR A 472 1.27 5.42 -25.38
CA THR A 472 0.17 6.24 -25.89
C THR A 472 -1.16 5.84 -25.28
N ILE A 473 -2.02 6.84 -25.00
CA ILE A 473 -3.43 6.65 -24.68
C ILE A 473 -4.25 7.30 -25.79
N ASP A 474 -5.12 6.52 -26.43
CA ASP A 474 -5.96 6.98 -27.53
C ASP A 474 -5.17 7.70 -28.66
N GLY A 475 -3.95 7.19 -28.91
CA GLY A 475 -3.03 7.73 -29.91
C GLY A 475 -2.23 8.96 -29.48
N GLN A 476 -2.46 9.48 -28.29
CA GLN A 476 -1.68 10.60 -27.73
C GLN A 476 -0.51 10.09 -26.90
N LEU A 477 0.68 10.65 -27.12
CA LEU A 477 1.88 10.32 -26.35
C LEU A 477 1.70 10.73 -24.89
N ILE A 478 1.98 9.80 -23.97
CA ILE A 478 1.95 10.01 -22.54
C ILE A 478 3.38 9.98 -22.01
N THR A 479 3.84 11.14 -21.56
CA THR A 479 5.19 11.33 -21.03
C THR A 479 5.25 12.53 -20.11
N CYS A 480 6.31 12.65 -19.33
CA CYS A 480 6.65 13.82 -18.54
C CYS A 480 8.15 14.02 -18.49
N GLU A 481 8.59 15.21 -18.07
CA GLU A 481 9.99 15.52 -17.93
C GLU A 481 10.56 15.04 -16.59
N THR A 482 11.85 14.80 -16.55
CA THR A 482 12.57 14.57 -15.29
C THR A 482 12.60 15.82 -14.44
N VAL A 483 12.83 15.65 -13.15
CA VAL A 483 13.12 16.74 -12.22
C VAL A 483 14.45 16.49 -11.52
N ASP A 484 15.17 17.59 -11.25
CA ASP A 484 16.44 17.55 -10.51
C ASP A 484 16.26 17.75 -9.02
N THR A 485 15.12 18.28 -8.60
CA THR A 485 14.77 18.56 -7.22
C THR A 485 13.36 18.05 -6.96
N ILE A 486 13.20 17.34 -5.88
CA ILE A 486 11.91 16.84 -5.39
C ILE A 486 11.65 17.35 -3.96
N ALA A 487 10.39 17.57 -3.64
CA ALA A 487 9.98 17.89 -2.27
C ALA A 487 10.30 16.72 -1.33
N LEU A 488 10.52 17.00 -0.04
CA LEU A 488 10.73 15.99 1.00
C LEU A 488 11.93 15.05 0.78
N ALA A 489 12.88 15.42 -0.06
CA ALA A 489 14.02 14.57 -0.41
C ALA A 489 14.97 14.25 0.76
N GLN A 490 14.92 15.03 1.85
CA GLN A 490 15.80 14.88 3.01
C GLN A 490 15.11 14.19 4.19
N ARG A 491 14.23 13.23 3.92
CA ARG A 491 13.47 12.54 4.95
C ARG A 491 14.33 11.98 6.09
N TYR A 492 15.47 11.40 5.76
CA TYR A 492 16.36 10.77 6.75
C TYR A 492 17.11 11.76 7.64
N TYR A 493 17.03 13.04 7.34
CA TYR A 493 17.61 14.14 8.13
C TYR A 493 16.54 14.93 8.92
N LEU A 494 15.29 14.49 8.89
CA LEU A 494 14.20 15.09 9.66
C LEU A 494 14.15 14.45 11.05
N PHE A 495 14.47 15.22 12.04
CA PHE A 495 14.47 14.80 13.46
C PHE A 495 13.28 15.33 14.23
#